data_1b774a99b091b3ccd9f5da8361a9c7e2
#
_entry.id   1b774a99b091b3ccd9f5da8361a9c7e2
#
_cell.length_a   1.000
_cell.length_b   1.000
_cell.length_c   1.000
_cell.angle_alpha   90.00
_cell.angle_beta   90.00
_cell.angle_gamma   90.00
#
_symmetry.space_group_name_H-M   'P 1'
#
loop_
_entity.id
_entity.type
_entity.pdbx_description
1 polymer ?
#
loop_
_entity_poly.entity_id
_entity_poly.type
_entity_poly.pdbx_seq_one_letter_code
_entity_poly.pdbx_strand_id
1 'polypeptide(L)'
;MDERKFYDEKEETKQIPVMCPFCRTESMQPIRWMVRTKKAQLPKGANEEERAHYAKARSYMVRVDNLVACRKCRKRIELTGQTVFLI
;
A
#
# COMPACT_ATOMS: atom_id res chain seq x y z
N MET A 1 19.18 -8.36 -0.17
CA MET A 1 18.66 -8.51 1.19
C MET A 1 17.16 -8.75 1.15
N ASP A 2 16.68 -9.71 1.88
CA ASP A 2 15.27 -10.07 1.85
C ASP A 2 14.48 -9.20 2.84
N GLU A 3 13.64 -8.29 2.33
CA GLU A 3 12.81 -7.42 3.15
C GLU A 3 11.80 -8.17 4.01
N ARG A 4 11.49 -9.41 3.66
CA ARG A 4 10.56 -10.23 4.45
C ARG A 4 11.03 -10.46 5.87
N LYS A 5 12.34 -10.34 6.10
CA LYS A 5 12.90 -10.45 7.45
C LYS A 5 12.55 -9.28 8.35
N PHE A 6 12.23 -8.12 7.75
CA PHE A 6 11.97 -6.88 8.49
C PHE A 6 10.51 -6.53 8.60
N TYR A 7 9.67 -7.09 7.71
CA TYR A 7 8.28 -6.70 7.59
C TYR A 7 7.33 -7.89 7.64
N ASP A 8 6.17 -7.65 8.23
CA ASP A 8 5.01 -8.53 8.10
C ASP A 8 4.13 -7.94 7.02
N GLU A 9 3.80 -8.74 6.00
CA GLU A 9 2.95 -8.31 4.89
C GLU A 9 1.50 -8.75 5.11
N LYS A 10 0.58 -7.84 4.84
CA LYS A 10 -0.84 -8.10 4.94
C LYS A 10 -1.57 -7.34 3.84
N GLU A 11 -2.50 -8.01 3.16
CA GLU A 11 -3.37 -7.34 2.20
C GLU A 11 -4.60 -6.80 2.91
N GLU A 12 -4.90 -5.53 2.68
CA GLU A 12 -6.09 -4.87 3.23
C GLU A 12 -6.86 -4.18 2.12
N THR A 13 -8.18 -4.23 2.20
CA THR A 13 -9.06 -3.49 1.30
C THR A 13 -9.63 -2.31 2.06
N LYS A 14 -9.43 -1.10 1.51
CA LYS A 14 -9.95 0.13 2.11
C LYS A 14 -10.91 0.80 1.14
N GLN A 15 -12.01 1.34 1.67
CA GLN A 15 -12.92 2.16 0.89
C GLN A 15 -12.36 3.57 0.77
N ILE A 16 -12.12 3.99 -0.48
CA ILE A 16 -11.50 5.29 -0.76
C ILE A 16 -12.42 6.06 -1.69
N PRO A 17 -12.66 7.36 -1.42
CA PRO A 17 -13.43 8.19 -2.34
C PRO A 17 -12.65 8.43 -3.63
N VAL A 18 -13.29 8.12 -4.76
CA VAL A 18 -12.70 8.31 -6.08
C VAL A 18 -13.65 9.16 -6.91
N MET A 19 -13.13 10.26 -7.44
CA MET A 19 -13.88 11.14 -8.34
C MET A 19 -13.68 10.68 -9.78
N CYS A 20 -14.77 10.39 -10.48
CA CYS A 20 -14.72 10.06 -11.88
C CYS A 20 -14.46 11.32 -12.72
N PRO A 21 -13.38 11.37 -13.52
CA PRO A 21 -13.10 12.54 -14.36
C PRO A 21 -14.05 12.69 -15.53
N PHE A 22 -14.82 11.66 -15.87
CA PHE A 22 -15.72 11.66 -17.00
C PHE A 22 -17.13 12.16 -16.63
N CYS A 23 -17.68 11.66 -15.53
CA CYS A 23 -19.02 12.08 -15.09
C CYS A 23 -18.99 12.95 -13.83
N ARG A 24 -17.82 13.19 -13.26
CA ARG A 24 -17.58 14.03 -12.07
C ARG A 24 -18.39 13.60 -10.84
N THR A 25 -18.69 12.32 -10.74
CA THR A 25 -19.36 11.76 -9.58
C THR A 25 -18.34 11.09 -8.67
N GLU A 26 -18.35 11.46 -7.39
CA GLU A 26 -17.53 10.82 -6.39
C GLU A 26 -18.23 9.55 -5.88
N SER A 27 -17.48 8.48 -5.76
CA SER A 27 -17.99 7.23 -5.18
C SER A 27 -16.93 6.55 -4.35
N MET A 28 -17.36 5.79 -3.34
CA MET A 28 -16.45 4.98 -2.55
C MET A 28 -16.09 3.73 -3.31
N GLN A 29 -14.79 3.50 -3.49
CA GLN A 29 -14.29 2.33 -4.22
C GLN A 29 -13.44 1.48 -3.29
N PRO A 30 -13.59 0.15 -3.35
CA PRO A 30 -12.71 -0.75 -2.61
C PRO A 30 -11.35 -0.82 -3.30
N ILE A 31 -10.31 -0.38 -2.61
CA ILE A 31 -8.94 -0.38 -3.12
C ILE A 31 -8.11 -1.32 -2.26
N ARG A 32 -7.43 -2.24 -2.89
CA ARG A 32 -6.54 -3.17 -2.19
C ARG A 32 -5.19 -2.53 -1.94
N TRP A 33 -4.68 -2.76 -0.74
CA TRP A 33 -3.39 -2.27 -0.29
C TRP A 33 -2.56 -3.41 0.27
N MET A 34 -1.28 -3.39 -0.04
CA MET A 34 -0.31 -4.26 0.62
C MET A 34 0.28 -3.47 1.79
N VAL A 35 -0.06 -3.86 3.00
CA VAL A 35 0.43 -3.22 4.22
C VAL A 35 1.65 -3.98 4.70
N ARG A 36 2.79 -3.29 4.79
CA ARG A 36 4.03 -3.85 5.31
C ARG A 36 4.35 -3.20 6.64
N THR A 37 4.20 -3.97 7.69
CA THR A 37 4.44 -3.51 9.06
C THR A 37 5.80 -3.97 9.52
N LYS A 38 6.62 -3.03 10.00
CA LYS A 38 7.93 -3.36 10.54
C LYS A 38 7.79 -4.30 11.73
N LYS A 39 8.55 -5.39 11.73
CA LYS A 39 8.53 -6.35 12.81
C LYS A 39 9.04 -5.71 14.10
N ALA A 40 8.52 -6.18 15.23
CA ALA A 40 8.93 -5.66 16.54
C ALA A 40 10.39 -5.96 16.85
N GLN A 41 10.93 -7.06 16.32
CA GLN A 41 12.31 -7.48 16.57
C GLN A 41 12.91 -8.12 15.32
N LEU A 42 14.22 -7.97 15.15
CA LEU A 42 14.95 -8.69 14.12
C LEU A 42 15.09 -10.18 14.50
N PRO A 43 15.14 -11.06 13.47
CA PRO A 43 15.46 -12.46 13.70
C PRO A 43 16.84 -12.61 14.37
N LYS A 44 17.01 -13.67 15.14
CA LYS A 44 18.30 -14.00 15.71
C LYS A 44 19.29 -14.28 14.60
N GLY A 45 20.54 -13.83 14.76
CA GLY A 45 21.59 -14.02 13.76
C GLY A 45 21.69 -12.92 12.73
N ALA A 46 20.92 -11.84 12.86
CA ALA A 46 21.04 -10.68 11.98
C ALA A 46 22.44 -10.05 12.14
N ASN A 47 23.09 -9.73 11.02
CA ASN A 47 24.38 -9.06 11.01
C ASN A 47 24.23 -7.55 11.22
N GLU A 48 25.36 -6.83 11.31
CA GLU A 48 25.34 -5.38 11.51
C GLU A 48 24.66 -4.64 10.37
N GLU A 49 24.85 -5.10 9.14
CA GLU A 49 24.23 -4.50 7.96
C GLU A 49 22.72 -4.61 8.01
N GLU A 50 22.22 -5.79 8.39
CA GLU A 50 20.78 -6.03 8.55
C GLU A 50 20.19 -5.18 9.68
N ARG A 51 20.93 -5.04 10.78
CA ARG A 51 20.51 -4.19 11.90
C ARG A 51 20.43 -2.73 11.50
N ALA A 52 21.37 -2.25 10.70
CA ALA A 52 21.36 -0.88 10.20
C ALA A 52 20.17 -0.63 9.28
N HIS A 53 19.84 -1.58 8.40
CA HIS A 53 18.67 -1.51 7.57
C HIS A 53 17.37 -1.50 8.36
N TYR A 54 17.30 -2.37 9.36
CA TYR A 54 16.12 -2.44 10.23
C TYR A 54 15.90 -1.13 11.01
N ALA A 55 16.97 -0.52 11.49
CA ALA A 55 16.88 0.73 12.24
C ALA A 55 16.29 1.87 11.38
N LYS A 56 16.56 1.85 10.07
CA LYS A 56 16.06 2.84 9.12
C LYS A 56 14.72 2.45 8.51
N ALA A 57 14.29 1.22 8.67
CA ALA A 57 13.06 0.73 8.08
C ALA A 57 11.84 1.35 8.76
N ARG A 58 10.80 1.61 7.99
CA ARG A 58 9.53 2.16 8.47
C ARG A 58 8.38 1.37 7.89
N SER A 59 7.31 1.25 8.67
CA SER A 59 6.09 0.65 8.18
C SER A 59 5.49 1.50 7.06
N TYR A 60 4.99 0.85 6.03
CA TYR A 60 4.38 1.54 4.89
C TYR A 60 3.32 0.67 4.24
N MET A 61 2.54 1.27 3.36
CA MET A 61 1.57 0.55 2.56
C MET A 61 1.69 0.95 1.09
N VAL A 62 1.43 -0.01 0.20
CA VAL A 62 1.52 0.17 -1.24
C VAL A 62 0.17 -0.14 -1.86
N ARG A 63 -0.31 0.76 -2.72
CA ARG A 63 -1.56 0.54 -3.44
C ARG A 63 -1.36 -0.54 -4.50
N VAL A 64 -2.19 -1.58 -4.45
CA VAL A 64 -2.16 -2.68 -5.41
C VAL A 64 -3.02 -2.38 -6.62
N ASP A 65 -4.22 -1.84 -6.41
CA ASP A 65 -5.15 -1.53 -7.49
C ASP A 65 -4.87 -0.15 -8.08
N ASN A 66 -4.65 -0.11 -9.39
CA ASN A 66 -4.40 1.13 -10.13
C ASN A 66 -5.54 1.51 -11.07
N LEU A 67 -6.52 0.63 -11.25
CA LEU A 67 -7.68 0.85 -12.10
C LEU A 67 -8.95 0.50 -11.35
N VAL A 68 -9.95 1.38 -11.46
CA VAL A 68 -11.29 1.13 -10.91
C VAL A 68 -12.32 1.51 -11.97
N ALA A 69 -13.52 0.97 -11.85
CA ALA A 69 -14.62 1.32 -12.74
C ALA A 69 -15.58 2.27 -12.01
N CYS A 70 -15.98 3.34 -12.68
CA CYS A 70 -16.99 4.23 -12.16
C CYS A 70 -18.33 3.49 -12.02
N ARG A 71 -18.96 3.60 -10.86
CA ARG A 71 -20.24 2.92 -10.63
C ARG A 71 -21.41 3.53 -11.40
N LYS A 72 -21.25 4.77 -11.81
CA LYS A 72 -22.32 5.50 -12.53
C LYS A 72 -22.19 5.40 -14.03
N CYS A 73 -21.04 5.75 -14.60
CA CYS A 73 -20.84 5.75 -16.05
C CYS A 73 -20.09 4.52 -16.56
N ARG A 74 -19.57 3.69 -15.66
CA ARG A 74 -18.85 2.44 -15.95
C ARG A 74 -17.55 2.60 -16.73
N LYS A 75 -17.04 3.82 -16.83
CA LYS A 75 -15.74 4.06 -17.46
C LYS A 75 -14.62 3.70 -16.49
N ARG A 76 -13.51 3.24 -17.03
CA ARG A 76 -12.33 2.91 -16.23
C ARG A 76 -11.65 4.20 -15.78
N ILE A 77 -11.32 4.25 -14.50
CA ILE A 77 -10.61 5.36 -13.89
C ILE A 77 -9.22 4.88 -13.54
N GLU A 78 -8.20 5.53 -14.06
CA GLU A 78 -6.82 5.25 -13.70
C GLU A 78 -6.48 6.02 -12.44
N LEU A 79 -6.03 5.31 -11.41
CA LEU A 79 -5.59 5.91 -10.16
C LEU A 79 -4.15 6.37 -10.31
N THR A 80 -3.95 7.68 -10.26
CA THR A 80 -2.63 8.30 -10.41
C THR A 80 -2.14 8.86 -9.08
N GLY A 81 -0.89 9.29 -9.06
CA GLY A 81 -0.30 9.91 -7.88
C GLY A 81 0.47 8.93 -7.01
N GLN A 82 0.62 9.29 -5.75
CA GLN A 82 1.43 8.53 -4.82
C GLN A 82 0.83 7.16 -4.53
N THR A 83 1.64 6.11 -4.68
CA THR A 83 1.23 4.72 -4.43
C THR A 83 1.79 4.17 -3.12
N VAL A 84 2.77 4.82 -2.54
CA VAL A 84 3.41 4.40 -1.30
C VAL A 84 3.16 5.44 -0.21
N PHE A 85 2.66 4.98 0.93
CA PHE A 85 2.36 5.84 2.08
C PHE A 85 3.01 5.27 3.33
N LEU A 86 3.64 6.14 4.13
CA LEU A 86 4.14 5.76 5.44
C LEU A 86 2.98 5.62 6.43
N ILE A 87 3.11 4.64 7.29
CA ILE A 87 2.11 4.40 8.34
C ILE A 87 2.57 5.03 9.66
#